data_d729ae6b600b892281b82868fb544a83
#
_entry.id   d729ae6b600b892281b82868fb544a83
#
_cell.length_a   1.000
_cell.length_b   1.000
_cell.length_c   1.000
_cell.angle_alpha   90.00
_cell.angle_beta   90.00
_cell.angle_gamma   90.00
#
_symmetry.space_group_name_H-M   'P 1'
#
loop_
_entity.id
_entity.type
_entity.pdbx_description
1 polymer ?
#
loop_
_entity_poly.entity_id
_entity_poly.type
_entity_poly.pdbx_seq_one_letter_code
_entity_poly.pdbx_strand_id
1 'polypeptide(L)'
;MQGDFTGVAELQPVGEAGLIYTESGQMRIGAAPVMQAVRRYLWDFEGGLVIVRFADGRDFHSFAPAGQVAGTDHPCGDDHYTVVYDFTRWPDWRATWDVTGPRKDYTSVTEYRGGVR
;
A
#
# COMPACT_ATOMS: atom_id res chain seq x y z
N MET A 1 -15.97 -6.90 10.52
CA MET A 1 -16.44 -6.91 9.14
C MET A 1 -15.27 -7.23 8.23
N GLN A 2 -15.42 -8.21 7.38
CA GLN A 2 -14.38 -8.61 6.45
C GLN A 2 -14.63 -8.02 5.07
N GLY A 3 -13.55 -7.66 4.41
CA GLY A 3 -13.58 -7.19 3.04
C GLY A 3 -12.50 -7.83 2.21
N ASP A 4 -12.73 -7.90 0.92
CA ASP A 4 -11.79 -8.46 -0.05
C ASP A 4 -11.55 -7.45 -1.17
N PHE A 5 -10.31 -7.38 -1.62
CA PHE A 5 -9.93 -6.62 -2.79
C PHE A 5 -9.15 -7.54 -3.74
N THR A 6 -9.54 -7.53 -5.00
CA THR A 6 -8.83 -8.25 -6.06
C THR A 6 -8.60 -7.31 -7.22
N GLY A 7 -7.36 -7.19 -7.66
CA GLY A 7 -7.04 -6.25 -8.71
C GLY A 7 -5.60 -6.34 -9.16
N VAL A 8 -5.18 -5.28 -9.82
CA VAL A 8 -3.84 -5.16 -10.40
C VAL A 8 -3.16 -3.92 -9.83
N ALA A 9 -1.90 -4.07 -9.47
CA ALA A 9 -1.04 -2.95 -9.10
C ALA A 9 -0.01 -2.74 -10.20
N GLU A 10 0.12 -1.51 -10.67
CA GLU A 10 1.08 -1.13 -11.69
C GLU A 10 2.03 -0.09 -11.14
N LEU A 11 3.32 -0.26 -11.48
CA LEU A 11 4.37 0.69 -11.12
C LEU A 11 4.94 1.26 -12.41
N GLN A 12 4.71 2.55 -12.64
CA GLN A 12 5.15 3.23 -13.85
C GLN A 12 6.21 4.28 -13.52
N PRO A 13 7.35 4.29 -14.21
CA PRO A 13 8.38 5.29 -13.96
C PRO A 13 7.87 6.71 -14.22
N VAL A 14 8.29 7.64 -13.37
CA VAL A 14 8.06 9.05 -13.56
C VAL A 14 9.30 9.82 -13.12
N GLY A 15 9.84 10.67 -13.99
CA GLY A 15 11.09 11.36 -13.70
C GLY A 15 12.26 10.38 -13.62
N GLU A 16 13.32 10.77 -12.89
CA GLU A 16 14.57 10.00 -12.83
C GLU A 16 14.59 8.96 -11.71
N ALA A 17 13.82 9.19 -10.62
CA ALA A 17 13.91 8.36 -9.42
C ALA A 17 12.55 8.08 -8.80
N GLY A 18 11.48 8.24 -9.56
CA GLY A 18 10.14 8.04 -9.03
C GLY A 18 9.34 7.01 -9.77
N LEU A 19 8.30 6.50 -9.11
CA LEU A 19 7.30 5.62 -9.69
C LEU A 19 5.91 6.11 -9.30
N ILE A 20 4.96 5.92 -10.20
CA ILE A 20 3.54 6.05 -9.87
C ILE A 20 3.00 4.64 -9.62
N TYR A 21 2.49 4.42 -8.42
CA TYR A 21 1.83 3.18 -8.05
C TYR A 21 0.33 3.35 -8.25
N THR A 22 -0.25 2.53 -9.09
CA THR A 22 -1.70 2.54 -9.32
C THR A 22 -2.26 1.16 -9.04
N GLU A 23 -3.21 1.08 -8.14
CA GLU A 23 -3.91 -0.14 -7.80
C GLU A 23 -5.35 0.02 -8.25
N SER A 24 -5.84 -0.92 -9.04
CA SER A 24 -7.22 -0.89 -9.53
C SER A 24 -7.82 -2.28 -9.47
N GLY A 25 -9.09 -2.36 -9.10
CA GLY A 25 -9.75 -3.65 -8.98
C GLY A 25 -11.12 -3.54 -8.37
N GLN A 26 -11.55 -4.62 -7.76
CA GLN A 26 -12.88 -4.76 -7.17
C GLN A 26 -12.77 -5.00 -5.68
N MET A 27 -13.61 -4.29 -4.94
CA MET A 27 -13.67 -4.40 -3.48
C MET A 27 -15.06 -4.86 -3.08
N ARG A 28 -15.10 -5.79 -2.13
CA ARG A 28 -16.35 -6.21 -1.47
C ARG A 28 -16.15 -6.15 0.04
N ILE A 29 -17.07 -5.52 0.73
CA ILE A 29 -17.08 -5.43 2.19
C ILE A 29 -18.34 -6.13 2.70
N GLY A 30 -18.15 -7.26 3.43
CA GLY A 30 -19.23 -8.05 3.95
C GLY A 30 -20.15 -8.54 2.82
N ALA A 31 -21.46 -8.34 2.97
CA ALA A 31 -22.47 -8.73 1.98
C ALA A 31 -22.83 -7.60 1.02
N ALA A 32 -22.11 -6.49 1.05
CA ALA A 32 -22.39 -5.37 0.16
C ALA A 32 -22.06 -5.70 -1.29
N PRO A 33 -22.65 -4.99 -2.26
CA PRO A 33 -22.30 -5.16 -3.66
C PRO A 33 -20.83 -4.88 -3.95
N VAL A 34 -20.28 -5.52 -4.98
CA VAL A 34 -18.92 -5.27 -5.43
C VAL A 34 -18.79 -3.84 -5.96
N MET A 35 -17.72 -3.17 -5.56
CA MET A 35 -17.43 -1.80 -5.99
C MET A 35 -16.08 -1.76 -6.71
N GLN A 36 -15.97 -0.86 -7.69
CA GLN A 36 -14.67 -0.54 -8.28
C GLN A 36 -13.87 0.33 -7.32
N ALA A 37 -12.59 0.01 -7.15
CA ALA A 37 -11.71 0.77 -6.28
C ALA A 37 -10.41 1.07 -7.02
N VAL A 38 -9.96 2.32 -6.95
CA VAL A 38 -8.69 2.76 -7.53
C VAL A 38 -7.94 3.55 -6.48
N ARG A 39 -6.66 3.22 -6.31
CA ARG A 39 -5.75 3.95 -5.42
C ARG A 39 -4.48 4.28 -6.15
N ARG A 40 -3.96 5.48 -5.93
CA ARG A 40 -2.74 5.94 -6.57
C ARG A 40 -1.84 6.58 -5.55
N TYR A 41 -0.54 6.21 -5.60
CA TYR A 41 0.49 6.75 -4.72
C TYR A 41 1.72 7.11 -5.54
N LEU A 42 2.51 8.03 -5.02
CA LEU A 42 3.79 8.39 -5.59
C LEU A 42 4.89 7.74 -4.76
N TRP A 43 5.82 7.07 -5.42
CA TRP A 43 6.96 6.42 -4.78
C TRP A 43 8.23 7.11 -5.24
N ASP A 44 8.98 7.67 -4.30
CA ASP A 44 10.29 8.28 -4.57
C ASP A 44 11.37 7.48 -3.87
N PHE A 45 12.51 7.36 -4.53
CA PHE A 45 13.66 6.64 -3.99
C PHE A 45 14.70 7.64 -3.52
N GLU A 46 14.98 7.67 -2.23
CA GLU A 46 15.92 8.59 -1.62
C GLU A 46 16.75 7.88 -0.54
N GLY A 47 18.08 7.87 -0.70
CA GLY A 47 18.97 7.34 0.33
C GLY A 47 18.73 5.89 0.74
N GLY A 48 18.32 5.04 -0.21
CA GLY A 48 18.02 3.65 0.08
C GLY A 48 16.62 3.42 0.66
N LEU A 49 15.81 4.46 0.75
CA LEU A 49 14.43 4.38 1.21
C LEU A 49 13.45 4.61 0.07
N VAL A 50 12.28 4.00 0.19
CA VAL A 50 11.12 4.35 -0.62
C VAL A 50 10.26 5.30 0.20
N ILE A 51 10.04 6.50 -0.33
CA ILE A 51 9.15 7.50 0.27
C ILE A 51 7.83 7.41 -0.46
N VAL A 52 6.76 7.05 0.24
CA VAL A 52 5.43 6.95 -0.36
C VAL A 52 4.63 8.19 0.00
N ARG A 53 4.09 8.84 -1.04
CA ARG A 53 3.23 10.02 -0.90
C ARG A 53 1.87 9.74 -1.48
N PHE A 54 0.87 10.45 -0.97
CA PHE A 54 -0.45 10.45 -1.60
C PHE A 54 -0.37 11.11 -2.99
N ALA A 55 -1.37 10.88 -3.81
CA ALA A 55 -1.41 11.41 -5.18
C ALA A 55 -1.33 12.95 -5.22
N ASP A 56 -1.72 13.64 -4.16
CA ASP A 56 -1.62 15.09 -4.04
C ASP A 56 -0.25 15.59 -3.54
N GLY A 57 0.70 14.67 -3.32
CA GLY A 57 2.06 15.01 -2.91
C GLY A 57 2.31 15.01 -1.41
N ARG A 58 1.28 14.85 -0.57
CA ARG A 58 1.47 14.79 0.88
C ARG A 58 2.18 13.50 1.28
N ASP A 59 3.00 13.58 2.33
CA ASP A 59 3.72 12.42 2.85
C ASP A 59 2.77 11.39 3.44
N PHE A 60 3.05 10.13 3.20
CA PHE A 60 2.28 9.02 3.76
C PHE A 60 3.17 8.17 4.65
N HIS A 61 4.14 7.45 4.08
CA HIS A 61 5.07 6.64 4.86
C HIS A 61 6.36 6.39 4.07
N SER A 62 7.34 5.75 4.70
CA SER A 62 8.57 5.33 4.03
C SER A 62 9.02 3.98 4.57
N PHE A 63 9.81 3.28 3.76
CA PHE A 63 10.34 1.97 4.15
C PHE A 63 11.62 1.66 3.35
N ALA A 64 12.44 0.74 3.91
CA ALA A 64 13.57 0.18 3.19
C ALA A 64 13.09 -1.04 2.40
N PRO A 65 13.29 -1.10 1.06
CA PRO A 65 12.69 -2.16 0.25
C PRO A 65 13.48 -3.46 0.27
N ALA A 66 13.66 -4.06 1.43
CA ALA A 66 14.41 -5.30 1.57
C ALA A 66 13.89 -6.12 2.76
N GLY A 67 13.81 -7.42 2.58
CA GLY A 67 13.42 -8.35 3.63
C GLY A 67 12.02 -8.09 4.18
N GLN A 68 11.88 -8.24 5.48
CA GLN A 68 10.65 -7.90 6.19
C GLN A 68 10.90 -6.61 6.96
N VAL A 69 10.11 -5.58 6.69
CA VAL A 69 10.39 -4.24 7.17
C VAL A 69 9.10 -3.49 7.52
N ALA A 70 9.14 -2.75 8.63
CA ALA A 70 8.06 -1.83 8.98
C ALA A 70 8.25 -0.49 8.26
N GLY A 71 7.18 0.04 7.72
CA GLY A 71 7.15 1.43 7.27
C GLY A 71 7.02 2.37 8.46
N THR A 72 7.19 3.65 8.19
CA THR A 72 6.98 4.66 9.22
C THR A 72 5.50 4.76 9.57
N ASP A 73 5.22 5.04 10.83
CA ASP A 73 3.84 5.25 11.27
C ASP A 73 3.25 6.49 10.62
N HIS A 74 1.95 6.44 10.36
CA HIS A 74 1.25 7.58 9.78
C HIS A 74 0.02 7.91 10.63
N PRO A 75 0.12 8.95 11.48
CA PRO A 75 -1.08 9.49 12.13
C PRO A 75 -1.88 10.33 11.14
N CYS A 76 -3.19 10.14 11.13
CA CYS A 76 -4.09 10.88 10.24
C CYS A 76 -5.31 11.29 11.05
N GLY A 77 -5.29 12.52 11.61
CA GLY A 77 -6.29 12.93 12.57
C GLY A 77 -6.23 12.05 13.83
N ASP A 78 -7.35 11.43 14.18
CA ASP A 78 -7.42 10.48 15.29
C ASP A 78 -7.12 9.03 14.87
N ASP A 79 -6.84 8.79 13.60
CA ASP A 79 -6.53 7.46 13.08
C ASP A 79 -5.02 7.26 13.02
N HIS A 80 -4.59 6.04 13.25
CA HIS A 80 -3.19 5.66 13.22
C HIS A 80 -2.99 4.49 12.26
N TYR A 81 -2.09 4.65 11.30
CA TYR A 81 -1.78 3.66 10.27
C TYR A 81 -0.37 3.12 10.49
N THR A 82 -0.23 1.81 10.57
CA THR A 82 1.08 1.16 10.57
C THR A 82 1.13 0.10 9.49
N VAL A 83 2.30 -0.11 8.89
CA VAL A 83 2.47 -1.08 7.82
C VAL A 83 3.74 -1.90 8.02
N VAL A 84 3.65 -3.18 7.68
CA VAL A 84 4.81 -4.07 7.56
C VAL A 84 4.82 -4.64 6.15
N TYR A 85 5.95 -4.50 5.48
CA TYR A 85 6.18 -5.09 4.17
C TYR A 85 7.03 -6.34 4.32
N ASP A 86 6.71 -7.36 3.53
CA ASP A 86 7.49 -8.59 3.47
C ASP A 86 7.91 -8.82 2.02
N PHE A 87 9.21 -8.65 1.75
CA PHE A 87 9.81 -8.85 0.43
C PHE A 87 10.64 -10.13 0.34
N THR A 88 10.55 -11.01 1.35
CA THR A 88 11.39 -12.19 1.44
C THR A 88 11.14 -13.20 0.32
N ARG A 89 10.00 -13.11 -0.34
CA ARG A 89 9.61 -13.97 -1.46
C ARG A 89 9.59 -13.24 -2.79
N TRP A 90 10.34 -12.16 -2.89
CA TRP A 90 10.39 -11.39 -4.13
C TRP A 90 10.57 -12.29 -5.37
N PRO A 91 9.81 -12.11 -6.48
CA PRO A 91 8.98 -10.94 -6.79
C PRO A 91 7.58 -10.93 -6.16
N ASP A 92 7.22 -11.94 -5.40
CA ASP A 92 6.00 -11.89 -4.61
C ASP A 92 6.27 -11.13 -3.30
N TRP A 93 5.33 -10.32 -2.88
CA TRP A 93 5.48 -9.55 -1.65
C TRP A 93 4.14 -9.34 -0.97
N ARG A 94 4.19 -8.91 0.28
CA ARG A 94 3.02 -8.73 1.11
C ARG A 94 3.10 -7.41 1.86
N ALA A 95 1.95 -6.74 1.99
CA ALA A 95 1.81 -5.58 2.87
C ALA A 95 0.73 -5.86 3.89
N THR A 96 1.05 -5.66 5.16
CA THR A 96 0.11 -5.79 6.27
C THR A 96 -0.08 -4.43 6.91
N TRP A 97 -1.30 -3.92 6.84
CA TRP A 97 -1.67 -2.65 7.43
C TRP A 97 -2.51 -2.86 8.67
N ASP A 98 -2.18 -2.17 9.73
CA ASP A 98 -3.01 -2.05 10.91
C ASP A 98 -3.50 -0.62 11.04
N VAL A 99 -4.81 -0.45 11.14
CA VAL A 99 -5.45 0.86 11.22
C VAL A 99 -6.29 0.90 12.48
N THR A 100 -6.00 1.87 13.33
CA THR A 100 -6.73 2.08 14.57
C THR A 100 -7.20 3.51 14.67
N GLY A 101 -8.34 3.71 15.31
CA GLY A 101 -8.93 5.02 15.51
C GLY A 101 -10.31 4.91 16.14
N PRO A 102 -10.98 6.05 16.43
CA PRO A 102 -12.29 6.03 17.09
C PRO A 102 -13.36 5.27 16.31
N ARG A 103 -13.22 5.20 14.97
CA ARG A 103 -14.19 4.55 14.09
C ARG A 103 -13.58 3.46 13.23
N LYS A 104 -12.28 3.18 13.43
CA LYS A 104 -11.53 2.22 12.61
C LYS A 104 -10.72 1.31 13.51
N ASP A 105 -10.82 0.04 13.26
CA ASP A 105 -10.00 -0.96 13.95
C ASP A 105 -9.98 -2.19 13.03
N TYR A 106 -9.00 -2.22 12.12
CA TYR A 106 -8.91 -3.34 11.20
C TYR A 106 -7.45 -3.60 10.79
N THR A 107 -7.23 -4.82 10.32
CA THR A 107 -5.99 -5.25 9.71
C THR A 107 -6.27 -5.61 8.25
N SER A 108 -5.46 -5.10 7.35
CA SER A 108 -5.55 -5.41 5.93
C SER A 108 -4.28 -6.12 5.49
N VAL A 109 -4.42 -7.28 4.87
CA VAL A 109 -3.30 -8.03 4.32
C VAL A 109 -3.47 -8.06 2.81
N THR A 110 -2.47 -7.55 2.08
CA THR A 110 -2.46 -7.59 0.62
C THR A 110 -1.28 -8.42 0.16
N GLU A 111 -1.57 -9.43 -0.64
CA GLU A 111 -0.55 -10.26 -1.26
C GLU A 111 -0.39 -9.84 -2.71
N TYR A 112 0.85 -9.54 -3.09
CA TYR A 112 1.20 -9.13 -4.44
C TYR A 112 1.98 -10.25 -5.08
N ARG A 113 1.57 -10.64 -6.27
CA ARG A 113 2.29 -11.64 -7.05
C ARG A 113 2.97 -10.97 -8.22
N GLY A 114 4.29 -11.07 -8.26
CA GLY A 114 5.08 -10.50 -9.32
C GLY A 114 4.77 -11.20 -10.63
N GLY A 115 4.25 -10.44 -11.59
CA GLY A 115 3.96 -10.98 -12.89
C GLY A 115 5.21 -11.14 -13.74
N VAL A 116 5.27 -12.22 -14.49
CA VAL A 116 6.26 -12.38 -15.54
C VAL A 116 5.67 -11.82 -16.82
N ARG A 117 6.37 -10.91 -17.44
CA ARG A 117 5.94 -10.25 -18.67
C ARG A 117 6.70 -10.81 -19.85
#